data_8e6b119c3ae3a1ba91d6cdd7f54611d7
#
_entry.id   8e6b119c3ae3a1ba91d6cdd7f54611d7
#
_cell.length_a   1.000
_cell.length_b   1.000
_cell.length_c   1.000
_cell.angle_alpha   90.00
_cell.angle_beta   90.00
_cell.angle_gamma   90.00
#
_symmetry.space_group_name_H-M   'P 1'
#
loop_
_entity.id
_entity.type
_entity.pdbx_description
1 polymer ?
#
loop_
_entity_poly.entity_id
_entity_poly.type
_entity_poly.pdbx_seq_one_letter_code
_entity_poly.pdbx_strand_id
1 'polypeptide(L)'
;MFGRRGRLCRAIVAMLGLAGAALPVAAPPAAEPICAIPAELSDVDGRLPHFAARLRAGGPLKILAIGGASTAGLAAGTAGLSYPEQMRQVLLGWYPKSTITLVNKSAPHQSAEQMVERFARDVFVEAPALVIWETGTTDAVRGVGVDDFAATLENGVESVAAHGSDLILVDMQYSRRILAVIDFDSYLRAMHRVAEVKGVYVFPRFAIMRHWSEQEVFDLDGVPQGERARLAANVYRCLGRNLAAAIRNALP
;
A
#
# COMPACT_ATOMS: atom_id res chain seq x y z
N MET A 1 -22.31 40.31 82.89
CA MET A 1 -23.49 39.52 82.54
C MET A 1 -23.47 39.24 81.01
N PHE A 2 -23.47 37.96 80.67
CA PHE A 2 -23.72 37.37 79.30
C PHE A 2 -22.88 37.82 78.11
N GLY A 3 -21.99 37.14 77.73
CA GLY A 3 -21.34 36.32 76.84
C GLY A 3 -22.13 35.87 75.56
N ARG A 4 -21.59 36.18 74.42
CA ARG A 4 -21.96 35.46 73.17
C ARG A 4 -20.72 35.14 72.34
N ARG A 5 -20.41 33.87 72.33
CA ARG A 5 -19.37 33.28 71.49
C ARG A 5 -19.85 33.19 70.04
N GLY A 6 -19.15 33.92 69.14
CA GLY A 6 -19.34 33.77 67.69
C GLY A 6 -18.55 32.55 67.15
N ARG A 7 -19.23 31.59 66.51
CA ARG A 7 -18.60 30.45 65.86
C ARG A 7 -18.23 30.86 64.39
N LEU A 8 -16.92 30.84 64.09
CA LEU A 8 -16.42 30.93 62.72
C LEU A 8 -16.71 29.58 62.01
N CYS A 9 -17.54 29.61 60.98
CA CYS A 9 -17.63 28.53 60.00
C CYS A 9 -16.48 28.64 59.00
N ARG A 10 -15.57 27.68 59.03
CA ARG A 10 -14.58 27.48 57.97
C ARG A 10 -15.25 26.69 56.84
N ALA A 11 -15.46 27.32 55.67
CA ALA A 11 -15.87 26.64 54.46
C ALA A 11 -14.63 25.93 53.86
N ILE A 12 -14.69 24.59 53.76
CA ILE A 12 -13.71 23.77 53.07
C ILE A 12 -14.15 23.72 51.60
N VAL A 13 -13.39 24.39 50.73
CA VAL A 13 -13.56 24.26 49.27
C VAL A 13 -12.83 22.99 48.86
N ALA A 14 -13.57 21.95 48.52
CA ALA A 14 -13.06 20.75 47.91
C ALA A 14 -12.80 21.00 46.41
N MET A 15 -11.52 21.09 46.00
CA MET A 15 -11.14 21.05 44.62
C MET A 15 -11.26 19.61 44.09
N LEU A 16 -12.26 19.34 43.29
CA LEU A 16 -12.29 18.11 42.46
C LEU A 16 -11.29 18.26 41.33
N GLY A 17 -10.15 17.57 41.42
CA GLY A 17 -9.23 17.40 40.34
C GLY A 17 -9.81 16.40 39.32
N LEU A 18 -10.17 16.86 38.12
CA LEU A 18 -10.46 15.99 36.99
C LEU A 18 -9.14 15.34 36.49
N ALA A 19 -8.91 14.10 36.93
CA ALA A 19 -7.88 13.25 36.33
C ALA A 19 -8.36 12.83 34.93
N GLY A 20 -7.83 13.49 33.89
CA GLY A 20 -8.03 13.08 32.51
C GLY A 20 -7.37 11.73 32.28
N ALA A 21 -8.16 10.66 32.20
CA ALA A 21 -7.68 9.35 31.78
C ALA A 21 -7.31 9.42 30.29
N ALA A 22 -6.02 9.46 29.97
CA ALA A 22 -5.54 9.24 28.63
C ALA A 22 -5.88 7.79 28.24
N LEU A 23 -6.75 7.63 27.24
CA LEU A 23 -7.05 6.31 26.67
C LEU A 23 -5.76 5.76 26.05
N PRO A 24 -5.37 4.53 26.34
CA PRO A 24 -4.22 3.92 25.71
C PRO A 24 -4.49 3.81 24.20
N VAL A 25 -3.63 4.42 23.38
CA VAL A 25 -3.57 4.17 21.94
C VAL A 25 -3.17 2.71 21.79
N ALA A 26 -4.07 1.89 21.25
CA ALA A 26 -3.78 0.49 21.02
C ALA A 26 -2.55 0.36 20.10
N ALA A 27 -1.53 -0.36 20.56
CA ALA A 27 -0.37 -0.68 19.76
C ALA A 27 -0.86 -1.43 18.48
N PRO A 28 -0.28 -1.15 17.29
CA PRO A 28 -0.64 -1.87 16.09
C PRO A 28 -0.40 -3.37 16.30
N PRO A 29 -1.29 -4.24 15.79
CA PRO A 29 -1.12 -5.68 15.90
C PRO A 29 0.24 -6.08 15.30
N ALA A 30 1.02 -6.88 16.04
CA ALA A 30 2.28 -7.43 15.57
C ALA A 30 2.10 -8.08 14.19
N ALA A 31 3.10 -7.93 13.30
CA ALA A 31 3.05 -8.60 12.01
C ALA A 31 2.88 -10.11 12.22
N GLU A 32 1.98 -10.74 11.45
CA GLU A 32 1.91 -12.20 11.45
C GLU A 32 3.29 -12.73 11.04
N PRO A 33 3.89 -13.70 11.76
CA PRO A 33 5.25 -14.17 11.47
C PRO A 33 5.44 -14.58 10.01
N ILE A 34 4.41 -15.17 9.40
CA ILE A 34 4.43 -15.61 8.00
C ILE A 34 4.54 -14.46 6.99
N CYS A 35 4.17 -13.23 7.35
CA CYS A 35 4.24 -12.06 6.48
C CYS A 35 5.46 -11.17 6.77
N ALA A 36 6.35 -11.60 7.65
CA ALA A 36 7.54 -10.82 8.00
C ALA A 36 8.45 -10.62 6.79
N ILE A 37 9.05 -9.44 6.72
CA ILE A 37 10.06 -9.05 5.74
C ILE A 37 11.23 -8.38 6.46
N PRO A 38 12.45 -8.40 5.91
CA PRO A 38 13.57 -7.65 6.42
C PRO A 38 13.28 -6.14 6.51
N ALA A 39 13.94 -5.47 7.46
CA ALA A 39 13.75 -4.03 7.67
C ALA A 39 14.03 -3.23 6.40
N GLU A 40 15.05 -3.61 5.65
CA GLU A 40 15.48 -2.95 4.40
C GLU A 40 14.39 -2.98 3.32
N LEU A 41 13.50 -3.97 3.35
CA LEU A 41 12.35 -4.06 2.43
C LEU A 41 11.10 -3.36 2.95
N SER A 42 11.11 -2.91 4.20
CA SER A 42 10.02 -2.16 4.82
C SER A 42 10.28 -0.64 4.88
N ASP A 43 11.49 -0.20 4.54
CA ASP A 43 11.85 1.21 4.48
C ASP A 43 11.07 1.91 3.37
N VAL A 44 10.58 3.11 3.67
CA VAL A 44 9.79 3.93 2.76
C VAL A 44 10.46 5.29 2.61
N ASP A 45 11.00 5.56 1.44
CA ASP A 45 11.66 6.81 1.07
C ASP A 45 10.72 7.80 0.34
N GLY A 46 9.42 7.53 0.38
CA GLY A 46 8.38 8.36 -0.24
C GLY A 46 7.43 8.97 0.76
N ARG A 47 6.67 9.97 0.30
CA ARG A 47 5.64 10.62 1.10
C ARG A 47 4.30 10.65 0.38
N LEU A 48 3.22 10.60 1.15
CA LEU A 48 1.84 10.57 0.66
C LEU A 48 1.06 11.78 1.19
N PRO A 49 1.39 13.01 0.77
CA PRO A 49 0.79 14.22 1.33
C PRO A 49 -0.70 14.38 1.04
N HIS A 50 -1.16 14.01 -0.17
CA HIS A 50 -2.58 14.08 -0.54
C HIS A 50 -3.41 13.06 0.23
N PHE A 51 -2.92 11.84 0.36
CA PHE A 51 -3.54 10.79 1.16
C PHE A 51 -3.61 11.20 2.64
N ALA A 52 -2.49 11.69 3.19
CA ALA A 52 -2.42 12.15 4.58
C ALA A 52 -3.37 13.33 4.85
N ALA A 53 -3.45 14.30 3.93
CA ALA A 53 -4.36 15.43 4.08
C ALA A 53 -5.83 14.98 4.10
N ARG A 54 -6.22 14.08 3.19
CA ARG A 54 -7.58 13.52 3.15
C ARG A 54 -7.90 12.67 4.37
N LEU A 55 -6.95 11.87 4.84
CA LEU A 55 -7.09 11.06 6.04
C LEU A 55 -7.33 11.94 7.29
N ARG A 56 -6.57 13.04 7.45
CA ARG A 56 -6.75 14.00 8.54
C ARG A 56 -8.08 14.74 8.47
N ALA A 57 -8.55 15.06 7.27
CA ALA A 57 -9.82 15.73 7.07
C ALA A 57 -11.03 14.85 7.42
N GLY A 58 -10.86 13.53 7.58
CA GLY A 58 -11.93 12.60 7.96
C GLY A 58 -12.99 12.37 6.88
N GLY A 59 -12.76 12.84 5.65
CA GLY A 59 -13.67 12.66 4.52
C GLY A 59 -13.49 11.30 3.82
N PRO A 60 -14.30 11.02 2.78
CA PRO A 60 -14.13 9.84 1.94
C PRO A 60 -12.74 9.83 1.30
N LEU A 61 -12.03 8.72 1.46
CA LEU A 61 -10.69 8.53 0.95
C LEU A 61 -10.72 7.43 -0.09
N LYS A 62 -10.43 7.78 -1.34
CA LYS A 62 -10.42 6.84 -2.45
C LYS A 62 -8.99 6.46 -2.79
N ILE A 63 -8.73 5.16 -2.82
CA ILE A 63 -7.52 4.54 -3.37
C ILE A 63 -7.90 3.91 -4.70
N LEU A 64 -7.06 4.08 -5.71
CA LEU A 64 -7.24 3.41 -7.00
C LEU A 64 -6.06 2.48 -7.24
N ALA A 65 -6.35 1.23 -7.59
CA ALA A 65 -5.36 0.27 -8.05
C ALA A 65 -5.48 0.06 -9.56
N ILE A 66 -4.35 0.11 -10.25
CA ILE A 66 -4.23 -0.22 -11.67
C ILE A 66 -3.01 -1.11 -11.86
N GLY A 67 -3.15 -2.17 -12.64
CA GLY A 67 -2.09 -3.16 -12.81
C GLY A 67 -2.53 -4.39 -13.59
N GLY A 68 -1.78 -5.45 -13.46
CA GLY A 68 -1.98 -6.72 -14.15
C GLY A 68 -2.91 -7.70 -13.42
N ALA A 69 -2.73 -8.98 -13.74
CA ALA A 69 -3.53 -10.08 -13.22
C ALA A 69 -3.45 -10.26 -11.69
N SER A 70 -2.30 -10.00 -11.09
CA SER A 70 -2.10 -10.10 -9.63
C SER A 70 -2.84 -8.99 -8.90
N THR A 71 -2.82 -7.78 -9.42
CA THR A 71 -3.55 -6.63 -8.88
C THR A 71 -5.07 -6.82 -9.01
N ALA A 72 -5.52 -7.47 -10.09
CA ALA A 72 -6.92 -7.87 -10.26
C ALA A 72 -7.36 -9.03 -9.34
N GLY A 73 -6.41 -9.77 -8.73
CA GLY A 73 -6.71 -10.91 -7.86
C GLY A 73 -6.99 -12.23 -8.59
N LEU A 74 -6.67 -12.32 -9.88
CA LEU A 74 -7.07 -13.48 -10.71
C LEU A 74 -6.49 -14.80 -10.20
N ALA A 75 -5.24 -14.84 -9.75
CA ALA A 75 -4.63 -16.07 -9.26
C ALA A 75 -5.26 -16.59 -7.95
N ALA A 76 -5.87 -15.72 -7.15
CA ALA A 76 -6.61 -16.09 -5.94
C ALA A 76 -8.10 -16.38 -6.22
N GLY A 77 -8.54 -16.30 -7.47
CA GLY A 77 -9.88 -16.63 -7.92
C GLY A 77 -10.94 -15.54 -7.72
N THR A 78 -10.65 -14.46 -7.00
CA THR A 78 -11.59 -13.35 -6.79
C THR A 78 -10.87 -12.05 -6.46
N ALA A 79 -11.44 -10.92 -6.91
CA ALA A 79 -10.95 -9.58 -6.61
C ALA A 79 -10.91 -9.27 -5.10
N GLY A 80 -11.81 -9.85 -4.31
CA GLY A 80 -11.85 -9.70 -2.85
C GLY A 80 -10.60 -10.25 -2.14
N LEU A 81 -9.84 -11.12 -2.78
CA LEU A 81 -8.57 -11.66 -2.27
C LEU A 81 -7.34 -11.01 -2.92
N SER A 82 -7.50 -9.99 -3.77
CA SER A 82 -6.38 -9.26 -4.35
C SER A 82 -5.58 -8.51 -3.28
N TYR A 83 -4.28 -8.30 -3.49
CA TYR A 83 -3.45 -7.61 -2.49
C TYR A 83 -3.88 -6.15 -2.25
N PRO A 84 -4.42 -5.37 -3.22
CA PRO A 84 -4.95 -4.05 -2.92
C PRO A 84 -6.18 -4.11 -2.01
N GLU A 85 -7.05 -5.11 -2.16
CA GLU A 85 -8.20 -5.28 -1.26
C GLU A 85 -7.75 -5.70 0.14
N GLN A 86 -6.77 -6.59 0.25
CA GLN A 86 -6.18 -6.97 1.55
C GLN A 86 -5.52 -5.76 2.22
N MET A 87 -4.81 -4.91 1.48
CA MET A 87 -4.29 -3.63 1.96
C MET A 87 -5.41 -2.74 2.51
N ARG A 88 -6.50 -2.56 1.76
CA ARG A 88 -7.65 -1.76 2.18
C ARG A 88 -8.25 -2.27 3.50
N GLN A 89 -8.42 -3.58 3.65
CA GLN A 89 -8.95 -4.19 4.88
C GLN A 89 -8.06 -3.87 6.09
N VAL A 90 -6.73 -3.94 5.93
CA VAL A 90 -5.78 -3.57 6.98
C VAL A 90 -5.90 -2.09 7.34
N LEU A 91 -5.96 -1.21 6.34
CA LEU A 91 -6.11 0.24 6.56
C LEU A 91 -7.43 0.58 7.29
N LEU A 92 -8.54 -0.07 6.94
CA LEU A 92 -9.80 0.10 7.67
C LEU A 92 -9.71 -0.32 9.12
N GLY A 93 -8.96 -1.39 9.43
CA GLY A 93 -8.69 -1.80 10.81
C GLY A 93 -7.89 -0.77 11.59
N TRP A 94 -6.93 -0.09 10.96
CA TRP A 94 -6.11 0.94 11.61
C TRP A 94 -6.79 2.31 11.69
N TYR A 95 -7.66 2.62 10.72
CA TYR A 95 -8.37 3.90 10.62
C TYR A 95 -9.90 3.70 10.61
N PRO A 96 -10.49 3.17 11.72
CA PRO A 96 -11.90 2.75 11.73
C PRO A 96 -12.89 3.91 11.60
N LYS A 97 -12.43 5.15 11.77
CA LYS A 97 -13.24 6.36 11.57
C LYS A 97 -13.21 6.88 10.13
N SER A 98 -12.38 6.31 9.27
CA SER A 98 -12.22 6.76 7.89
C SER A 98 -13.02 5.88 6.94
N THR A 99 -13.65 6.49 5.95
CA THR A 99 -14.29 5.79 4.84
C THR A 99 -13.27 5.58 3.73
N ILE A 100 -12.59 4.42 3.71
CA ILE A 100 -11.58 4.07 2.71
C ILE A 100 -12.22 3.17 1.65
N THR A 101 -12.31 3.67 0.41
CA THR A 101 -12.79 2.90 -0.74
C THR A 101 -11.63 2.54 -1.68
N LEU A 102 -11.71 1.36 -2.28
CA LEU A 102 -10.79 0.92 -3.33
C LEU A 102 -11.53 0.78 -4.65
N VAL A 103 -11.01 1.44 -5.68
CA VAL A 103 -11.41 1.23 -7.07
C VAL A 103 -10.31 0.46 -7.76
N ASN A 104 -10.59 -0.75 -8.22
CA ASN A 104 -9.61 -1.60 -8.91
C ASN A 104 -9.90 -1.60 -10.41
N LYS A 105 -9.02 -0.96 -11.19
CA LYS A 105 -9.07 -0.84 -12.65
C LYS A 105 -8.03 -1.73 -13.35
N SER A 106 -7.57 -2.78 -12.66
CA SER A 106 -6.54 -3.68 -13.20
C SER A 106 -7.10 -4.61 -14.26
N ALA A 107 -6.26 -4.88 -15.26
CA ALA A 107 -6.56 -5.80 -16.36
C ALA A 107 -5.31 -6.63 -16.72
N PRO A 108 -5.46 -7.94 -16.99
CA PRO A 108 -4.32 -8.78 -17.33
C PRO A 108 -3.65 -8.36 -18.62
N HIS A 109 -2.37 -8.69 -18.74
CA HIS A 109 -1.58 -8.55 -19.97
C HIS A 109 -1.44 -7.13 -20.53
N GLN A 110 -1.60 -6.09 -19.72
CA GLN A 110 -1.35 -4.72 -20.14
C GLN A 110 0.10 -4.29 -19.87
N SER A 111 0.70 -3.61 -20.87
CA SER A 111 1.97 -2.89 -20.69
C SER A 111 1.76 -1.57 -19.93
N ALA A 112 2.86 -0.94 -19.50
CA ALA A 112 2.82 0.39 -18.90
C ALA A 112 2.13 1.40 -19.82
N GLU A 113 2.47 1.42 -21.10
CA GLU A 113 1.89 2.30 -22.10
C GLU A 113 0.37 2.13 -22.20
N GLN A 114 -0.11 0.89 -22.34
CA GLN A 114 -1.54 0.60 -22.38
C GLN A 114 -2.30 1.01 -21.12
N MET A 115 -1.62 1.02 -19.96
CA MET A 115 -2.21 1.52 -18.72
C MET A 115 -2.27 3.06 -18.72
N VAL A 116 -1.19 3.76 -19.14
CA VAL A 116 -1.12 5.22 -19.21
C VAL A 116 -2.16 5.79 -20.19
N GLU A 117 -2.35 5.17 -21.37
CA GLU A 117 -3.36 5.57 -22.36
C GLU A 117 -4.78 5.67 -21.80
N ARG A 118 -5.08 4.89 -20.75
CA ARG A 118 -6.40 4.88 -20.14
C ARG A 118 -6.47 5.62 -18.78
N PHE A 119 -5.40 6.29 -18.34
CA PHE A 119 -5.40 7.04 -17.08
C PHE A 119 -6.50 8.09 -17.03
N ALA A 120 -6.70 8.85 -18.10
CA ALA A 120 -7.74 9.86 -18.16
C ALA A 120 -9.14 9.28 -17.90
N ARG A 121 -9.46 8.15 -18.52
CA ARG A 121 -10.77 7.50 -18.42
C ARG A 121 -10.98 6.71 -17.13
N ASP A 122 -9.94 6.02 -16.66
CA ASP A 122 -10.07 5.02 -15.60
C ASP A 122 -9.52 5.49 -14.24
N VAL A 123 -8.55 6.42 -14.24
CA VAL A 123 -7.88 6.88 -13.02
C VAL A 123 -8.35 8.29 -12.63
N PHE A 124 -8.23 9.26 -13.55
CA PHE A 124 -8.41 10.66 -13.18
C PHE A 124 -9.88 11.02 -12.93
N VAL A 125 -10.84 10.39 -13.62
CA VAL A 125 -12.28 10.55 -13.35
C VAL A 125 -12.67 10.14 -11.94
N GLU A 126 -11.91 9.25 -11.32
CA GLU A 126 -12.15 8.77 -9.96
C GLU A 126 -11.63 9.75 -8.89
N ALA A 127 -10.77 10.69 -9.26
CA ALA A 127 -10.11 11.65 -8.37
C ALA A 127 -9.56 10.99 -7.08
N PRO A 128 -8.72 9.94 -7.16
CA PRO A 128 -8.24 9.23 -6.01
C PRO A 128 -7.26 10.08 -5.20
N ALA A 129 -7.15 9.83 -3.89
CA ALA A 129 -6.08 10.40 -3.06
C ALA A 129 -4.75 9.68 -3.28
N LEU A 130 -4.81 8.38 -3.63
CA LEU A 130 -3.65 7.54 -3.85
C LEU A 130 -3.90 6.60 -5.03
N VAL A 131 -2.94 6.52 -5.93
CA VAL A 131 -2.86 5.54 -7.01
C VAL A 131 -1.83 4.47 -6.64
N ILE A 132 -2.21 3.20 -6.75
CA ILE A 132 -1.31 2.04 -6.69
C ILE A 132 -1.15 1.54 -8.12
N TRP A 133 0.02 1.72 -8.69
CA TRP A 133 0.28 1.33 -10.08
C TRP A 133 1.30 0.20 -10.16
N GLU A 134 0.81 -1.01 -10.46
CA GLU A 134 1.65 -2.20 -10.73
C GLU A 134 1.90 -2.32 -12.21
N THR A 135 3.18 -2.41 -12.62
CA THR A 135 3.56 -2.51 -14.02
C THR A 135 4.93 -3.17 -14.23
N GLY A 136 5.36 -3.30 -15.47
CA GLY A 136 6.68 -3.80 -15.88
C GLY A 136 6.73 -5.28 -16.21
N THR A 137 5.88 -6.12 -15.60
CA THR A 137 5.89 -7.57 -15.89
C THR A 137 5.56 -7.87 -17.35
N THR A 138 4.50 -7.24 -17.88
CA THR A 138 4.09 -7.45 -19.30
C THR A 138 5.09 -6.82 -20.25
N ASP A 139 5.66 -5.69 -19.88
CA ASP A 139 6.66 -4.97 -20.66
C ASP A 139 7.91 -5.84 -20.86
N ALA A 140 8.44 -6.41 -19.78
CA ALA A 140 9.58 -7.31 -19.81
C ALA A 140 9.27 -8.60 -20.61
N VAL A 141 8.12 -9.22 -20.41
CA VAL A 141 7.71 -10.43 -21.15
C VAL A 141 7.56 -10.17 -22.64
N ARG A 142 7.12 -8.98 -23.04
CA ARG A 142 6.97 -8.59 -24.45
C ARG A 142 8.26 -8.02 -25.06
N GLY A 143 9.31 -7.81 -24.27
CA GLY A 143 10.56 -7.22 -24.74
C GLY A 143 10.41 -5.74 -25.17
N VAL A 144 9.52 -4.98 -24.50
CA VAL A 144 9.45 -3.52 -24.68
C VAL A 144 10.82 -2.91 -24.37
N GLY A 145 11.34 -1.98 -25.17
CA GLY A 145 12.61 -1.33 -24.92
C GLY A 145 12.65 -0.75 -23.48
N VAL A 146 13.76 -0.97 -22.78
CA VAL A 146 13.89 -0.51 -21.38
C VAL A 146 13.77 1.01 -21.27
N ASP A 147 14.31 1.74 -22.27
CA ASP A 147 14.22 3.21 -22.32
C ASP A 147 12.79 3.67 -22.64
N ASP A 148 12.05 2.98 -23.51
CA ASP A 148 10.64 3.25 -23.81
C ASP A 148 9.77 3.00 -22.58
N PHE A 149 10.05 1.92 -21.83
CA PHE A 149 9.41 1.63 -20.56
C PHE A 149 9.67 2.73 -19.54
N ALA A 150 10.93 3.20 -19.40
CA ALA A 150 11.30 4.27 -18.49
C ALA A 150 10.57 5.58 -18.85
N ALA A 151 10.57 5.97 -20.13
CA ALA A 151 9.86 7.17 -20.60
C ALA A 151 8.35 7.10 -20.34
N THR A 152 7.76 5.92 -20.53
CA THR A 152 6.34 5.68 -20.20
C THR A 152 6.06 5.82 -18.70
N LEU A 153 6.95 5.30 -17.85
CA LEU A 153 6.83 5.47 -16.40
C LEU A 153 6.92 6.94 -16.00
N GLU A 154 7.88 7.70 -16.53
CA GLU A 154 8.03 9.13 -16.26
C GLU A 154 6.75 9.89 -16.60
N ASN A 155 6.21 9.68 -17.80
CA ASN A 155 4.95 10.29 -18.24
C ASN A 155 3.78 9.93 -17.31
N GLY A 156 3.65 8.66 -16.94
CA GLY A 156 2.60 8.21 -16.04
C GLY A 156 2.70 8.82 -14.64
N VAL A 157 3.91 8.87 -14.06
CA VAL A 157 4.18 9.50 -12.76
C VAL A 157 3.81 10.99 -12.78
N GLU A 158 4.27 11.72 -13.79
CA GLU A 158 3.97 13.15 -13.95
C GLU A 158 2.47 13.41 -14.12
N SER A 159 1.80 12.55 -14.90
CA SER A 159 0.35 12.65 -15.11
C SER A 159 -0.44 12.46 -13.82
N VAL A 160 -0.06 11.50 -12.97
CA VAL A 160 -0.71 11.26 -11.67
C VAL A 160 -0.49 12.46 -10.73
N ALA A 161 0.74 12.97 -10.67
CA ALA A 161 1.09 14.14 -9.86
C ALA A 161 0.32 15.39 -10.30
N ALA A 162 0.22 15.64 -11.61
CA ALA A 162 -0.53 16.76 -12.19
C ALA A 162 -2.03 16.74 -11.84
N HIS A 163 -2.59 15.56 -11.54
CA HIS A 163 -3.98 15.39 -11.11
C HIS A 163 -4.15 15.41 -9.58
N GLY A 164 -3.11 15.75 -8.82
CA GLY A 164 -3.19 15.94 -7.36
C GLY A 164 -3.43 14.63 -6.59
N SER A 165 -2.91 13.51 -7.09
CA SER A 165 -2.93 12.21 -6.43
C SER A 165 -1.52 11.81 -6.00
N ASP A 166 -1.39 11.13 -4.87
CA ASP A 166 -0.16 10.43 -4.54
C ASP A 166 -0.03 9.15 -5.36
N LEU A 167 1.20 8.65 -5.53
CA LEU A 167 1.50 7.45 -6.29
C LEU A 167 2.41 6.51 -5.50
N ILE A 168 2.08 5.23 -5.51
CA ILE A 168 3.00 4.14 -5.21
C ILE A 168 3.13 3.27 -6.46
N LEU A 169 4.35 3.13 -6.96
CA LEU A 169 4.66 2.10 -7.94
C LEU A 169 4.79 0.75 -7.25
N VAL A 170 4.31 -0.31 -7.88
CA VAL A 170 4.51 -1.68 -7.43
C VAL A 170 5.28 -2.41 -8.51
N ASP A 171 6.46 -2.88 -8.19
CA ASP A 171 7.32 -3.57 -9.14
C ASP A 171 6.84 -4.99 -9.48
N MET A 172 7.62 -5.72 -10.29
CA MET A 172 7.21 -6.99 -10.89
C MET A 172 7.05 -8.08 -9.82
N GLN A 173 6.31 -9.11 -10.18
CA GLN A 173 6.20 -10.29 -9.34
C GLN A 173 7.42 -11.22 -9.55
N TYR A 174 7.96 -11.77 -8.46
CA TYR A 174 9.02 -12.75 -8.52
C TYR A 174 8.51 -14.14 -8.94
N SER A 175 9.24 -14.80 -9.84
CA SER A 175 9.08 -16.22 -10.19
C SER A 175 10.40 -16.74 -10.73
N ARG A 176 10.93 -17.80 -10.16
CA ARG A 176 12.18 -18.43 -10.63
C ARG A 176 12.09 -18.89 -12.09
N ARG A 177 10.93 -19.39 -12.50
CA ARG A 177 10.69 -19.88 -13.87
C ARG A 177 10.75 -18.75 -14.89
N ILE A 178 10.21 -17.60 -14.56
CA ILE A 178 10.21 -16.46 -15.47
C ILE A 178 11.60 -15.85 -15.56
N LEU A 179 12.32 -15.74 -14.44
CA LEU A 179 13.68 -15.21 -14.39
C LEU A 179 14.69 -16.02 -15.20
N ALA A 180 14.42 -17.29 -15.42
CA ALA A 180 15.30 -18.14 -16.25
C ALA A 180 15.28 -17.72 -17.74
N VAL A 181 14.29 -16.94 -18.19
CA VAL A 181 14.07 -16.61 -19.60
C VAL A 181 13.80 -15.13 -19.88
N ILE A 182 13.52 -14.32 -18.83
CA ILE A 182 13.19 -12.90 -18.94
C ILE A 182 14.13 -12.06 -18.08
N ASP A 183 14.74 -11.03 -18.66
CA ASP A 183 15.54 -10.04 -17.93
C ASP A 183 14.62 -9.04 -17.20
N PHE A 184 14.25 -9.35 -15.96
CA PHE A 184 13.54 -8.39 -15.12
C PHE A 184 14.46 -7.34 -14.49
N ASP A 185 15.75 -7.63 -14.33
CA ASP A 185 16.66 -6.74 -13.61
C ASP A 185 16.79 -5.37 -14.29
N SER A 186 16.81 -5.32 -15.62
CA SER A 186 16.88 -4.07 -16.37
C SER A 186 15.64 -3.19 -16.17
N TYR A 187 14.45 -3.81 -16.15
CA TYR A 187 13.19 -3.10 -15.90
C TYR A 187 13.04 -2.67 -14.45
N LEU A 188 13.47 -3.50 -13.49
CA LEU A 188 13.50 -3.13 -12.07
C LEU A 188 14.39 -1.90 -11.86
N ARG A 189 15.63 -1.92 -12.39
CA ARG A 189 16.54 -0.78 -12.30
C ARG A 189 15.98 0.48 -12.96
N ALA A 190 15.30 0.35 -14.09
CA ALA A 190 14.67 1.49 -14.77
C ALA A 190 13.54 2.08 -13.90
N MET A 191 12.65 1.26 -13.36
CA MET A 191 11.58 1.70 -12.48
C MET A 191 12.10 2.41 -11.23
N HIS A 192 13.07 1.82 -10.53
CA HIS A 192 13.65 2.41 -9.33
C HIS A 192 14.35 3.74 -9.63
N ARG A 193 15.07 3.86 -10.76
CA ARG A 193 15.71 5.12 -11.17
C ARG A 193 14.68 6.21 -11.47
N VAL A 194 13.62 5.90 -12.20
CA VAL A 194 12.53 6.87 -12.46
C VAL A 194 11.89 7.30 -11.15
N ALA A 195 11.59 6.36 -10.27
CA ALA A 195 10.98 6.63 -8.98
C ALA A 195 11.86 7.52 -8.08
N GLU A 196 13.17 7.25 -8.02
CA GLU A 196 14.14 8.06 -7.28
C GLU A 196 14.18 9.50 -7.81
N VAL A 197 14.30 9.69 -9.13
CA VAL A 197 14.32 11.02 -9.77
C VAL A 197 13.03 11.80 -9.53
N LYS A 198 11.88 11.11 -9.52
CA LYS A 198 10.55 11.73 -9.35
C LYS A 198 10.09 11.80 -7.88
N GLY A 199 10.84 11.26 -6.92
CA GLY A 199 10.48 11.21 -5.50
C GLY A 199 9.24 10.35 -5.22
N VAL A 200 9.05 9.25 -5.96
CA VAL A 200 7.93 8.30 -5.82
C VAL A 200 8.43 7.01 -5.19
N TYR A 201 7.68 6.50 -4.23
CA TYR A 201 8.00 5.22 -3.59
C TYR A 201 7.67 4.03 -4.51
N VAL A 202 8.61 3.08 -4.57
CA VAL A 202 8.40 1.76 -5.19
C VAL A 202 8.19 0.73 -4.09
N PHE A 203 7.02 0.12 -4.04
CA PHE A 203 6.80 -1.04 -3.19
C PHE A 203 7.55 -2.25 -3.77
N PRO A 204 8.57 -2.78 -3.05
CA PRO A 204 9.53 -3.74 -3.61
C PRO A 204 8.98 -5.17 -3.60
N ARG A 205 7.86 -5.39 -4.32
CA ARG A 205 7.16 -6.68 -4.36
C ARG A 205 8.05 -7.82 -4.83
N PHE A 206 8.91 -7.56 -5.82
CA PHE A 206 9.85 -8.56 -6.34
C PHE A 206 10.80 -9.04 -5.25
N ALA A 207 11.45 -8.13 -4.55
CA ALA A 207 12.40 -8.46 -3.49
C ALA A 207 11.70 -9.14 -2.29
N ILE A 208 10.52 -8.68 -1.92
CA ILE A 208 9.70 -9.29 -0.87
C ILE A 208 9.35 -10.75 -1.23
N MET A 209 8.83 -10.99 -2.42
CA MET A 209 8.46 -12.34 -2.86
C MET A 209 9.68 -13.24 -3.03
N ARG A 210 10.81 -12.71 -3.51
CA ARG A 210 12.08 -13.44 -3.58
C ARG A 210 12.53 -13.87 -2.19
N HIS A 211 12.53 -12.96 -1.21
CA HIS A 211 12.87 -13.27 0.17
C HIS A 211 11.99 -14.40 0.72
N TRP A 212 10.67 -14.32 0.55
CA TRP A 212 9.77 -15.39 1.00
C TRP A 212 10.04 -16.74 0.31
N SER A 213 10.40 -16.73 -0.98
CA SER A 213 10.75 -17.94 -1.71
C SER A 213 12.08 -18.53 -1.25
N GLU A 214 13.10 -17.70 -1.00
CA GLU A 214 14.42 -18.11 -0.52
C GLU A 214 14.40 -18.63 0.93
N GLN A 215 13.50 -18.07 1.76
CA GLN A 215 13.28 -18.51 3.14
C GLN A 215 12.22 -19.63 3.25
N GLU A 216 11.77 -20.19 2.14
CA GLU A 216 10.77 -21.27 2.07
C GLU A 216 9.44 -20.93 2.79
N VAL A 217 9.12 -19.63 2.96
CA VAL A 217 7.84 -19.18 3.53
C VAL A 217 6.69 -19.52 2.59
N PHE A 218 6.89 -19.34 1.29
CA PHE A 218 5.95 -19.70 0.23
C PHE A 218 6.67 -20.44 -0.89
N ASP A 219 6.20 -21.64 -1.22
CA ASP A 219 6.63 -22.36 -2.44
C ASP A 219 5.91 -21.78 -3.66
N LEU A 220 6.52 -20.74 -4.27
CA LEU A 220 5.91 -20.02 -5.38
C LEU A 220 5.90 -20.79 -6.71
N ASP A 221 6.71 -21.84 -6.85
CA ASP A 221 6.94 -22.53 -8.12
C ASP A 221 6.53 -24.01 -8.11
N GLY A 222 6.51 -24.68 -6.94
CA GLY A 222 6.30 -26.13 -6.80
C GLY A 222 4.89 -26.56 -6.46
N VAL A 223 3.98 -25.63 -6.13
CA VAL A 223 2.63 -25.95 -5.63
C VAL A 223 1.76 -26.60 -6.71
N PRO A 224 1.08 -27.72 -6.37
CA PRO A 224 0.11 -28.36 -7.25
C PRO A 224 -0.98 -27.41 -7.74
N GLN A 225 -1.49 -27.65 -8.95
CA GLN A 225 -2.48 -26.76 -9.59
C GLN A 225 -3.69 -26.48 -8.68
N GLY A 226 -4.21 -27.47 -7.98
CA GLY A 226 -5.37 -27.33 -7.09
C GLY A 226 -5.13 -26.46 -5.84
N GLU A 227 -3.87 -26.18 -5.50
CA GLU A 227 -3.50 -25.36 -4.35
C GLU A 227 -3.06 -23.94 -4.71
N ARG A 228 -2.87 -23.65 -5.98
CA ARG A 228 -2.34 -22.37 -6.45
C ARG A 228 -3.19 -21.17 -6.02
N ALA A 229 -4.50 -21.29 -6.05
CA ALA A 229 -5.40 -20.21 -5.64
C ALA A 229 -5.26 -19.90 -4.14
N ARG A 230 -5.12 -20.94 -3.30
CA ARG A 230 -4.90 -20.80 -1.85
C ARG A 230 -3.54 -20.16 -1.56
N LEU A 231 -2.50 -20.59 -2.26
CA LEU A 231 -1.18 -19.96 -2.15
C LEU A 231 -1.23 -18.49 -2.53
N ALA A 232 -1.83 -18.17 -3.69
CA ALA A 232 -1.96 -16.80 -4.17
C ALA A 232 -2.72 -15.91 -3.14
N ALA A 233 -3.80 -16.42 -2.56
CA ALA A 233 -4.55 -15.70 -1.52
C ALA A 233 -3.68 -15.40 -0.28
N ASN A 234 -2.84 -16.35 0.15
CA ASN A 234 -1.93 -16.15 1.28
C ASN A 234 -0.83 -15.12 0.95
N VAL A 235 -0.21 -15.22 -0.23
CA VAL A 235 0.79 -14.25 -0.71
C VAL A 235 0.16 -12.85 -0.81
N TYR A 236 -1.04 -12.74 -1.39
CA TYR A 236 -1.71 -11.45 -1.53
C TYR A 236 -2.12 -10.83 -0.19
N ARG A 237 -2.51 -11.66 0.79
CA ARG A 237 -2.75 -11.18 2.15
C ARG A 237 -1.48 -10.56 2.75
N CYS A 238 -0.34 -11.23 2.62
CA CYS A 238 0.93 -10.72 3.12
C CYS A 238 1.41 -9.48 2.35
N LEU A 239 1.31 -9.45 1.02
CA LEU A 239 1.62 -8.26 0.22
C LEU A 239 0.72 -7.08 0.60
N GLY A 240 -0.59 -7.30 0.74
CA GLY A 240 -1.53 -6.26 1.15
C GLY A 240 -1.21 -5.69 2.54
N ARG A 241 -0.82 -6.54 3.49
CA ARG A 241 -0.42 -6.13 4.83
C ARG A 241 0.86 -5.28 4.82
N ASN A 242 1.88 -5.71 4.08
CA ASN A 242 3.13 -4.96 3.96
C ASN A 242 2.93 -3.65 3.19
N LEU A 243 2.10 -3.62 2.14
CA LEU A 243 1.76 -2.39 1.42
C LEU A 243 0.98 -1.40 2.32
N ALA A 244 0.05 -1.89 3.15
CA ALA A 244 -0.63 -1.04 4.15
C ALA A 244 0.36 -0.46 5.16
N ALA A 245 1.35 -1.25 5.60
CA ALA A 245 2.41 -0.77 6.49
C ALA A 245 3.27 0.30 5.81
N ALA A 246 3.65 0.10 4.55
CA ALA A 246 4.38 1.09 3.76
C ALA A 246 3.58 2.40 3.63
N ILE A 247 2.29 2.33 3.31
CA ILE A 247 1.42 3.52 3.26
C ILE A 247 1.44 4.25 4.60
N ARG A 248 1.27 3.54 5.72
CA ARG A 248 1.30 4.15 7.05
C ARG A 248 2.65 4.80 7.36
N ASN A 249 3.77 4.18 7.00
CA ASN A 249 5.11 4.69 7.23
C ASN A 249 5.43 5.92 6.35
N ALA A 250 4.76 6.07 5.20
CA ALA A 250 4.86 7.23 4.32
C ALA A 250 4.04 8.46 4.80
N LEU A 251 3.24 8.30 5.84
CA LEU A 251 2.48 9.42 6.42
C LEU A 251 3.39 10.30 7.29
N PRO A 252 3.27 11.63 7.19
CA PRO A 252 4.03 12.58 7.98
C PRO A 252 3.57 12.63 9.45
#